data_68164ecbc21cdcfc64362f4542d32001
#
_entry.id   68164ecbc21cdcfc64362f4542d32001
#
_cell.length_a   1.000
_cell.length_b   1.000
_cell.length_c   1.000
_cell.angle_alpha   90.00
_cell.angle_beta   90.00
_cell.angle_gamma   90.00
#
_symmetry.space_group_name_H-M   'P 1'
#
loop_
_entity.id
_entity.type
_entity.pdbx_description
1 polymer ?
#
loop_
_entity_poly.entity_id
_entity_poly.type
_entity_poly.pdbx_seq_one_letter_code
_entity_poly.pdbx_strand_id
1 'polypeptide(L)'
;MKHTIYWNEKYTGAEHAFDTTRKSGEIADAIGHEHITDPASNGHVALHNANDEIKKALSADYYEDLKTGGPKSQSNGFAWDYGIWEMALNSTAGVMSATAEAIVNNTVAGSLSSGLHHAHHNNGAGFCTVNGLAVTANWLNSLHVTILDFDAHCGGGTVKMLRHLNIDSRVEQYDISTNYFDEYEEDETHNIRIARSDADYTDAVNETLNKVNPNTNVILYNAGTDPYPTISHETLAEREHTVFQWAKQHNIPIAYVLAGGYTSAQTMDSLVDSHVNTLDAAESIV
;
A
#
# COMPACT_ATOMS: atom_id res chain seq x y z
N MET A 1 -18.00 -2.53 10.50
CA MET A 1 -16.64 -2.32 11.00
C MET A 1 -16.56 -1.02 11.79
N LYS A 2 -15.64 -0.88 12.74
CA LYS A 2 -15.52 0.31 13.60
C LYS A 2 -14.38 1.22 13.17
N HIS A 3 -13.39 0.70 12.43
CA HIS A 3 -12.34 1.52 11.83
C HIS A 3 -12.76 2.00 10.44
N THR A 4 -12.17 3.12 10.00
CA THR A 4 -12.50 3.73 8.71
C THR A 4 -11.76 3.03 7.58
N ILE A 5 -12.51 2.70 6.50
CA ILE A 5 -11.98 2.07 5.28
C ILE A 5 -12.30 2.97 4.10
N TYR A 6 -11.28 3.37 3.34
CA TYR A 6 -11.42 4.25 2.17
C TYR A 6 -11.43 3.46 0.87
N TRP A 7 -12.46 3.70 0.05
CA TRP A 7 -12.58 3.19 -1.31
C TRP A 7 -13.71 3.92 -2.06
N ASN A 8 -13.62 3.95 -3.37
CA ASN A 8 -14.73 4.25 -4.27
C ASN A 8 -14.56 3.50 -5.60
N GLU A 9 -15.59 3.52 -6.45
CA GLU A 9 -15.60 2.81 -7.75
C GLU A 9 -14.46 3.22 -8.68
N LYS A 10 -13.86 4.40 -8.50
CA LYS A 10 -12.72 4.84 -9.31
C LYS A 10 -11.45 4.02 -9.08
N TYR A 11 -11.32 3.32 -7.95
CA TYR A 11 -10.20 2.42 -7.70
C TYR A 11 -10.15 1.24 -8.68
N THR A 12 -11.26 0.92 -9.32
CA THR A 12 -11.40 -0.15 -10.31
C THR A 12 -11.81 0.36 -11.69
N GLY A 13 -11.75 1.68 -11.90
CA GLY A 13 -12.26 2.33 -13.10
C GLY A 13 -11.42 2.14 -14.36
N ALA A 14 -10.21 1.59 -14.25
CA ALA A 14 -9.34 1.31 -15.40
C ALA A 14 -9.86 0.12 -16.21
N GLU A 15 -10.12 0.30 -17.49
CA GLU A 15 -10.69 -0.73 -18.37
C GLU A 15 -9.75 -1.94 -18.54
N HIS A 16 -8.45 -1.68 -18.59
CA HIS A 16 -7.41 -2.69 -18.87
C HIS A 16 -6.68 -3.19 -17.62
N ALA A 17 -7.08 -2.75 -16.43
CA ALA A 17 -6.55 -3.30 -15.18
C ALA A 17 -7.06 -4.73 -14.96
N PHE A 18 -6.29 -5.53 -14.24
CA PHE A 18 -6.66 -6.91 -13.93
C PHE A 18 -6.66 -7.20 -12.42
N ASP A 19 -6.78 -8.45 -12.04
CA ASP A 19 -7.16 -8.93 -10.71
C ASP A 19 -6.58 -8.14 -9.53
N THR A 20 -5.29 -7.88 -9.53
CA THR A 20 -4.62 -7.19 -8.42
C THR A 20 -5.12 -5.75 -8.19
N THR A 21 -5.71 -5.13 -9.21
CA THR A 21 -6.33 -3.79 -9.09
C THR A 21 -7.85 -3.86 -8.94
N ARG A 22 -8.51 -4.84 -9.56
CA ARG A 22 -9.98 -5.01 -9.53
C ARG A 22 -10.49 -5.63 -8.23
N LYS A 23 -9.68 -6.42 -7.54
CA LYS A 23 -10.08 -7.09 -6.29
C LYS A 23 -10.65 -6.16 -5.24
N SER A 24 -10.29 -4.88 -5.26
CA SER A 24 -10.80 -3.91 -4.28
C SER A 24 -12.31 -3.71 -4.39
N GLY A 25 -12.90 -3.85 -5.59
CA GLY A 25 -14.36 -3.86 -5.77
C GLY A 25 -15.01 -5.08 -5.14
N GLU A 26 -14.46 -6.27 -5.41
CA GLU A 26 -14.95 -7.53 -4.83
C GLU A 26 -14.85 -7.53 -3.29
N ILE A 27 -13.78 -6.94 -2.75
CA ILE A 27 -13.63 -6.77 -1.29
C ILE A 27 -14.66 -5.78 -0.75
N ALA A 28 -14.90 -4.66 -1.44
CA ALA A 28 -15.90 -3.68 -1.07
C ALA A 28 -17.30 -4.29 -1.01
N ASP A 29 -17.65 -5.13 -2.00
CA ASP A 29 -18.92 -5.87 -2.04
C ASP A 29 -19.00 -6.89 -0.88
N ALA A 30 -17.91 -7.60 -0.59
CA ALA A 30 -17.88 -8.60 0.46
C ALA A 30 -18.06 -8.03 1.87
N ILE A 31 -17.52 -6.84 2.16
CA ILE A 31 -17.64 -6.19 3.48
C ILE A 31 -18.89 -5.31 3.62
N GLY A 32 -19.54 -4.95 2.51
CA GLY A 32 -20.69 -4.05 2.44
C GLY A 32 -20.30 -2.56 2.34
N HIS A 33 -20.89 -1.89 1.37
CA HIS A 33 -20.59 -0.48 1.05
C HIS A 33 -20.91 0.50 2.19
N GLU A 34 -21.79 0.12 3.13
CA GLU A 34 -22.08 0.91 4.33
C GLU A 34 -20.90 1.06 5.30
N HIS A 35 -19.87 0.23 5.16
CA HIS A 35 -18.64 0.28 5.94
C HIS A 35 -17.51 1.09 5.28
N ILE A 36 -17.79 1.65 4.09
CA ILE A 36 -16.81 2.31 3.24
C ILE A 36 -17.00 3.82 3.26
N THR A 37 -15.91 4.54 3.30
CA THR A 37 -15.83 5.99 3.16
C THR A 37 -15.24 6.35 1.80
N ASP A 38 -15.95 7.18 1.02
CA ASP A 38 -15.42 7.67 -0.25
C ASP A 38 -14.34 8.74 -0.02
N PRO A 39 -13.08 8.50 -0.42
CA PRO A 39 -12.02 9.48 -0.23
C PRO A 39 -12.24 10.77 -1.03
N ALA A 40 -13.02 10.75 -2.11
CA ALA A 40 -13.29 11.90 -2.94
C ALA A 40 -14.26 12.90 -2.29
N SER A 41 -15.21 12.42 -1.49
CA SER A 41 -16.27 13.25 -0.89
C SER A 41 -16.15 13.37 0.64
N ASN A 42 -15.65 12.35 1.31
CA ASN A 42 -15.62 12.26 2.77
C ASN A 42 -14.21 11.94 3.33
N GLY A 43 -13.17 11.95 2.49
CA GLY A 43 -11.79 11.74 2.94
C GLY A 43 -11.24 12.96 3.66
N HIS A 44 -10.25 12.73 4.53
CA HIS A 44 -9.48 13.81 5.19
C HIS A 44 -8.68 14.65 4.19
N VAL A 45 -8.36 14.07 3.03
CA VAL A 45 -7.56 14.71 1.99
C VAL A 45 -8.40 14.87 0.72
N ALA A 46 -8.68 16.10 0.35
CA ALA A 46 -9.40 16.39 -0.89
C ALA A 46 -8.60 15.94 -2.13
N LEU A 47 -9.29 15.49 -3.17
CA LEU A 47 -8.65 15.01 -4.41
C LEU A 47 -7.67 16.00 -5.04
N HIS A 48 -7.94 17.32 -4.97
CA HIS A 48 -7.02 18.29 -5.51
C HIS A 48 -5.71 18.35 -4.73
N ASN A 49 -5.73 18.14 -3.40
CA ASN A 49 -4.51 18.04 -2.60
C ASN A 49 -3.72 16.79 -2.95
N ALA A 50 -4.38 15.64 -3.09
CA ALA A 50 -3.72 14.41 -3.53
C ALA A 50 -3.11 14.57 -4.94
N ASN A 51 -3.82 15.21 -5.86
CA ASN A 51 -3.30 15.55 -7.18
C ASN A 51 -2.05 16.44 -7.11
N ASP A 52 -2.06 17.44 -6.24
CA ASP A 52 -0.92 18.35 -6.08
C ASP A 52 0.30 17.62 -5.49
N GLU A 53 0.10 16.71 -4.53
CA GLU A 53 1.19 15.88 -3.98
C GLU A 53 1.74 14.87 -5.00
N ILE A 54 0.88 14.23 -5.80
CA ILE A 54 1.31 13.39 -6.93
C ILE A 54 2.15 14.22 -7.91
N LYS A 55 1.68 15.42 -8.27
CA LYS A 55 2.40 16.31 -9.19
C LYS A 55 3.78 16.75 -8.67
N LYS A 56 3.92 16.92 -7.35
CA LYS A 56 5.23 17.23 -6.72
C LYS A 56 6.17 16.02 -6.74
N ALA A 57 5.63 14.82 -6.57
CA ALA A 57 6.42 13.60 -6.45
C ALA A 57 6.85 13.01 -7.80
N LEU A 58 6.09 13.27 -8.87
CA LEU A 58 6.36 12.73 -10.20
C LEU A 58 7.14 13.73 -11.08
N SER A 59 7.89 13.21 -12.05
CA SER A 59 8.41 14.02 -13.13
C SER A 59 7.28 14.61 -13.97
N ALA A 60 7.47 15.83 -14.47
CA ALA A 60 6.41 16.57 -15.19
C ALA A 60 5.91 15.80 -16.43
N ASP A 61 6.79 15.15 -17.17
CA ASP A 61 6.46 14.34 -18.34
C ASP A 61 5.65 13.10 -17.98
N TYR A 62 6.01 12.36 -16.90
CA TYR A 62 5.25 11.19 -16.48
C TYR A 62 3.85 11.58 -15.95
N TYR A 63 3.77 12.64 -15.16
CA TYR A 63 2.50 13.17 -14.67
C TYR A 63 1.54 13.55 -15.83
N GLU A 64 2.03 14.24 -16.85
CA GLU A 64 1.22 14.60 -18.03
C GLU A 64 0.89 13.36 -18.88
N ASP A 65 1.82 12.42 -19.06
CA ASP A 65 1.59 11.18 -19.80
C ASP A 65 0.48 10.34 -19.16
N LEU A 66 0.43 10.24 -17.83
CA LEU A 66 -0.64 9.53 -17.13
C LEU A 66 -2.02 10.12 -17.41
N LYS A 67 -2.12 11.45 -17.56
CA LYS A 67 -3.38 12.16 -17.80
C LYS A 67 -3.82 12.13 -19.24
N THR A 68 -2.90 12.01 -20.19
CA THR A 68 -3.14 12.22 -21.62
C THR A 68 -2.90 10.99 -22.48
N GLY A 69 -2.38 9.91 -21.92
CA GLY A 69 -2.01 8.71 -22.68
C GLY A 69 -0.69 8.83 -23.42
N GLY A 70 0.24 9.65 -22.92
CA GLY A 70 1.56 9.81 -23.50
C GLY A 70 2.45 8.57 -23.35
N PRO A 71 3.70 8.61 -23.85
CA PRO A 71 4.55 7.43 -24.02
C PRO A 71 4.82 6.61 -22.72
N LYS A 72 4.85 7.27 -21.57
CA LYS A 72 5.13 6.61 -20.28
C LYS A 72 3.89 6.06 -19.57
N SER A 73 2.67 6.42 -20.02
CA SER A 73 1.41 6.04 -19.37
C SER A 73 1.20 4.54 -19.26
N GLN A 74 1.85 3.74 -20.11
CA GLN A 74 1.77 2.27 -20.14
C GLN A 74 2.97 1.58 -19.49
N SER A 75 3.87 2.34 -18.87
CA SER A 75 5.07 1.78 -18.22
C SER A 75 4.76 0.88 -17.01
N ASN A 76 3.55 1.00 -16.44
CA ASN A 76 3.02 0.12 -15.40
C ASN A 76 2.64 -1.30 -15.91
N GLY A 77 2.60 -1.51 -17.23
CA GLY A 77 2.21 -2.78 -17.85
C GLY A 77 0.74 -2.85 -18.30
N PHE A 78 -0.05 -1.79 -18.11
CA PHE A 78 -1.42 -1.70 -18.60
C PHE A 78 -1.49 -0.92 -19.93
N ALA A 79 -2.44 -1.29 -20.77
CA ALA A 79 -2.86 -0.39 -21.85
C ALA A 79 -3.52 0.85 -21.20
N TRP A 80 -3.19 2.03 -21.71
CA TRP A 80 -3.71 3.26 -21.11
C TRP A 80 -5.18 3.51 -21.48
N ASP A 81 -5.94 3.90 -20.48
CA ASP A 81 -7.21 4.60 -20.56
C ASP A 81 -7.27 5.65 -19.44
N TYR A 82 -8.22 6.58 -19.52
CA TYR A 82 -8.31 7.65 -18.52
C TYR A 82 -8.64 7.13 -17.10
N GLY A 83 -9.25 5.97 -16.99
CA GLY A 83 -9.52 5.29 -15.73
C GLY A 83 -8.25 4.95 -14.94
N ILE A 84 -7.11 4.74 -15.63
CA ILE A 84 -5.79 4.54 -14.98
C ILE A 84 -5.41 5.77 -14.14
N TRP A 85 -5.61 6.97 -14.66
CA TRP A 85 -5.36 8.21 -13.93
C TRP A 85 -6.33 8.38 -12.75
N GLU A 86 -7.64 8.18 -12.98
CA GLU A 86 -8.65 8.28 -11.92
C GLU A 86 -8.38 7.27 -10.81
N MET A 87 -8.02 6.03 -11.17
CA MET A 87 -7.63 4.98 -10.23
C MET A 87 -6.44 5.41 -9.37
N ALA A 88 -5.35 5.87 -9.99
CA ALA A 88 -4.15 6.31 -9.29
C ALA A 88 -4.41 7.50 -8.36
N LEU A 89 -5.20 8.49 -8.81
CA LEU A 89 -5.55 9.67 -8.02
C LEU A 89 -6.41 9.32 -6.80
N ASN A 90 -7.51 8.57 -7.01
CA ASN A 90 -8.43 8.24 -5.93
C ASN A 90 -7.80 7.26 -4.93
N SER A 91 -7.03 6.28 -5.41
CA SER A 91 -6.26 5.36 -4.57
C SER A 91 -5.25 6.11 -3.70
N THR A 92 -4.47 7.04 -4.27
CA THR A 92 -3.52 7.86 -3.50
C THR A 92 -4.24 8.73 -2.46
N ALA A 93 -5.37 9.37 -2.82
CA ALA A 93 -6.18 10.14 -1.88
C ALA A 93 -6.70 9.28 -0.72
N GLY A 94 -7.04 8.03 -1.01
CA GLY A 94 -7.44 7.07 0.02
C GLY A 94 -6.31 6.70 0.98
N VAL A 95 -5.11 6.46 0.47
CA VAL A 95 -3.93 6.20 1.32
C VAL A 95 -3.64 7.41 2.22
N MET A 96 -3.63 8.61 1.66
CA MET A 96 -3.42 9.85 2.41
C MET A 96 -4.52 10.06 3.46
N SER A 97 -5.79 9.80 3.12
CA SER A 97 -6.92 9.95 4.04
C SER A 97 -6.89 8.91 5.16
N ALA A 98 -6.58 7.64 4.86
CA ALA A 98 -6.41 6.59 5.87
C ALA A 98 -5.27 6.95 6.84
N THR A 99 -4.18 7.48 6.31
CA THR A 99 -3.04 7.92 7.14
C THR A 99 -3.42 9.10 8.05
N ALA A 100 -4.13 10.09 7.52
CA ALA A 100 -4.61 11.23 8.31
C ALA A 100 -5.57 10.77 9.41
N GLU A 101 -6.53 9.90 9.09
CA GLU A 101 -7.48 9.31 10.03
C GLU A 101 -6.74 8.57 11.15
N ALA A 102 -5.79 7.70 10.79
CA ALA A 102 -5.01 6.95 11.76
C ALA A 102 -4.26 7.88 12.73
N ILE A 103 -3.60 8.93 12.22
CA ILE A 103 -2.85 9.90 13.03
C ILE A 103 -3.79 10.71 13.92
N VAL A 104 -4.86 11.29 13.37
CA VAL A 104 -5.76 12.20 14.11
C VAL A 104 -6.44 11.50 15.27
N ASN A 105 -6.85 10.25 15.07
CA ASN A 105 -7.58 9.46 16.07
C ASN A 105 -6.70 8.47 16.83
N ASN A 106 -5.40 8.44 16.53
CA ASN A 106 -4.42 7.49 17.10
C ASN A 106 -4.94 6.04 17.04
N THR A 107 -5.29 5.60 15.84
CA THR A 107 -6.00 4.34 15.59
C THR A 107 -5.48 3.63 14.33
N VAL A 108 -6.22 2.63 13.88
CA VAL A 108 -6.05 2.00 12.58
C VAL A 108 -7.06 2.56 11.57
N ALA A 109 -6.62 2.76 10.33
CA ALA A 109 -7.51 3.02 9.20
C ALA A 109 -6.96 2.35 7.93
N GLY A 110 -7.82 2.06 6.97
CA GLY A 110 -7.45 1.34 5.76
C GLY A 110 -7.84 2.05 4.48
N SER A 111 -7.14 1.72 3.40
CA SER A 111 -7.56 2.02 2.04
C SER A 111 -7.48 0.74 1.20
N LEU A 112 -8.53 0.43 0.44
CA LEU A 112 -8.53 -0.73 -0.46
C LEU A 112 -7.64 -0.48 -1.70
N SER A 113 -6.58 0.31 -1.54
CA SER A 113 -5.60 0.66 -2.57
C SER A 113 -4.67 -0.52 -2.86
N SER A 114 -4.21 -0.62 -4.09
CA SER A 114 -3.24 -1.62 -4.55
C SER A 114 -2.42 -1.07 -5.70
N GLY A 115 -1.33 -1.75 -6.06
CA GLY A 115 -0.51 -1.37 -7.21
C GLY A 115 0.30 -0.08 -6.97
N LEU A 116 1.05 0.00 -5.87
CA LEU A 116 1.72 1.21 -5.40
C LEU A 116 3.25 1.12 -5.44
N HIS A 117 3.86 0.09 -4.86
CA HIS A 117 5.23 0.08 -4.38
C HIS A 117 6.32 -0.03 -5.46
N HIS A 118 5.99 -0.49 -6.67
CA HIS A 118 6.93 -0.55 -7.79
C HIS A 118 7.00 0.73 -8.63
N ALA A 119 6.05 1.67 -8.47
CA ALA A 119 6.06 2.90 -9.25
C ALA A 119 7.19 3.85 -8.81
N HIS A 120 7.84 4.47 -9.81
CA HIS A 120 8.93 5.42 -9.66
C HIS A 120 8.45 6.85 -9.89
N HIS A 121 9.35 7.83 -9.66
CA HIS A 121 9.05 9.23 -9.91
C HIS A 121 8.82 9.56 -11.41
N ASN A 122 9.32 8.76 -12.33
CA ASN A 122 9.29 9.05 -13.77
C ASN A 122 8.68 7.94 -14.64
N ASN A 123 8.18 6.87 -14.05
CA ASN A 123 7.49 5.76 -14.73
C ASN A 123 6.76 4.86 -13.73
N GLY A 124 5.74 4.14 -14.19
CA GLY A 124 5.17 2.99 -13.51
C GLY A 124 5.98 1.72 -13.74
N ALA A 125 5.77 0.72 -12.93
CA ALA A 125 6.37 -0.62 -13.07
C ALA A 125 5.52 -1.65 -12.32
N GLY A 126 5.61 -2.94 -12.66
CA GLY A 126 5.01 -4.04 -11.89
C GLY A 126 3.54 -3.83 -11.54
N PHE A 127 2.73 -3.34 -12.49
CA PHE A 127 1.32 -2.98 -12.34
C PHE A 127 1.05 -1.82 -11.36
N CYS A 128 2.08 -1.11 -10.93
CA CYS A 128 1.99 0.07 -10.08
C CYS A 128 2.09 1.34 -10.94
N THR A 129 1.11 2.24 -10.79
CA THR A 129 1.01 3.48 -11.58
C THR A 129 1.60 4.68 -10.83
N VAL A 130 1.14 4.92 -9.61
CA VAL A 130 1.64 5.98 -8.72
C VAL A 130 1.96 5.35 -7.37
N ASN A 131 3.11 5.67 -6.83
CA ASN A 131 3.51 5.19 -5.51
C ASN A 131 2.83 6.01 -4.41
N GLY A 132 1.60 5.63 -4.07
CA GLY A 132 0.81 6.31 -3.04
C GLY A 132 1.45 6.27 -1.65
N LEU A 133 2.30 5.26 -1.35
CA LEU A 133 3.04 5.17 -0.08
C LEU A 133 4.10 6.29 0.00
N ALA A 134 4.94 6.41 -1.02
CA ALA A 134 5.98 7.45 -1.08
C ALA A 134 5.38 8.87 -1.17
N VAL A 135 4.28 9.05 -1.95
CA VAL A 135 3.55 10.33 -2.02
C VAL A 135 3.01 10.72 -0.65
N THR A 136 2.38 9.78 0.07
CA THR A 136 1.85 10.00 1.42
C THR A 136 2.97 10.32 2.41
N ALA A 137 4.06 9.57 2.39
CA ALA A 137 5.22 9.81 3.24
C ALA A 137 5.83 11.21 2.97
N ASN A 138 5.89 11.64 1.71
CA ASN A 138 6.34 12.99 1.36
C ASN A 138 5.39 14.08 1.88
N TRP A 139 4.08 13.90 1.75
CA TRP A 139 3.06 14.82 2.26
C TRP A 139 3.12 15.01 3.77
N LEU A 140 3.47 13.98 4.53
CA LEU A 140 3.61 14.03 6.01
C LEU A 140 4.77 14.89 6.49
N ASN A 141 5.61 15.36 5.59
CA ASN A 141 6.64 16.40 5.76
C ASN A 141 7.63 16.16 6.91
N SER A 142 7.26 16.46 8.17
CA SER A 142 8.18 16.42 9.33
C SER A 142 8.03 15.19 10.22
N LEU A 143 7.12 14.27 9.87
CA LEU A 143 6.88 13.05 10.67
C LEU A 143 7.88 11.94 10.31
N HIS A 144 8.27 11.16 11.30
CA HIS A 144 8.95 9.89 11.10
C HIS A 144 7.91 8.84 10.67
N VAL A 145 8.12 8.23 9.52
CA VAL A 145 7.24 7.24 8.92
C VAL A 145 7.97 5.93 8.80
N THR A 146 7.34 4.84 9.19
CA THR A 146 7.82 3.49 8.89
C THR A 146 6.90 2.85 7.86
N ILE A 147 7.45 2.40 6.74
CA ILE A 147 6.75 1.60 5.75
C ILE A 147 7.07 0.14 6.03
N LEU A 148 6.03 -0.65 6.29
CA LEU A 148 6.12 -2.11 6.34
C LEU A 148 5.59 -2.64 5.01
N ASP A 149 6.48 -3.13 4.16
CA ASP A 149 6.12 -3.68 2.85
C ASP A 149 6.23 -5.20 2.88
N PHE A 150 5.08 -5.85 3.08
CA PHE A 150 5.00 -7.31 3.22
C PHE A 150 4.33 -7.96 1.99
N ASP A 151 4.69 -7.45 0.82
CA ASP A 151 4.36 -8.00 -0.49
C ASP A 151 5.38 -9.09 -0.89
N ALA A 152 5.01 -9.97 -1.83
CA ALA A 152 5.93 -11.00 -2.32
C ALA A 152 7.18 -10.42 -3.00
N HIS A 153 7.10 -9.20 -3.50
CA HIS A 153 8.12 -8.48 -4.24
C HIS A 153 8.73 -7.38 -3.37
N CYS A 154 9.98 -7.02 -3.65
CA CYS A 154 10.61 -5.91 -2.93
C CYS A 154 10.02 -4.56 -3.36
N GLY A 155 9.91 -3.63 -2.43
CA GLY A 155 9.37 -2.29 -2.67
C GLY A 155 10.42 -1.29 -3.19
N GLY A 156 11.25 -1.70 -4.18
CA GLY A 156 12.34 -0.88 -4.71
C GLY A 156 11.88 0.42 -5.35
N GLY A 157 10.68 0.46 -5.93
CA GLY A 157 10.08 1.70 -6.42
C GLY A 157 9.88 2.71 -5.31
N THR A 158 9.41 2.28 -4.15
CA THR A 158 9.22 3.14 -2.98
C THR A 158 10.56 3.71 -2.50
N VAL A 159 11.57 2.88 -2.24
CA VAL A 159 12.89 3.33 -1.77
C VAL A 159 13.53 4.32 -2.76
N LYS A 160 13.46 4.04 -4.05
CA LYS A 160 13.97 4.94 -5.09
C LYS A 160 13.24 6.30 -5.09
N MET A 161 11.92 6.30 -4.84
CA MET A 161 11.16 7.55 -4.68
C MET A 161 11.54 8.29 -3.40
N LEU A 162 11.68 7.62 -2.25
CA LEU A 162 12.08 8.25 -0.99
C LEU A 162 13.43 8.95 -1.13
N ARG A 163 14.41 8.29 -1.75
CA ARG A 163 15.74 8.86 -2.05
C ARG A 163 15.66 10.03 -3.04
N HIS A 164 14.84 9.92 -4.10
CA HIS A 164 14.61 11.01 -5.05
C HIS A 164 13.99 12.25 -4.40
N LEU A 165 13.05 12.06 -3.49
CA LEU A 165 12.37 13.13 -2.75
C LEU A 165 13.21 13.68 -1.58
N ASN A 166 14.38 13.07 -1.29
CA ASN A 166 15.27 13.41 -0.17
C ASN A 166 14.57 13.33 1.19
N ILE A 167 13.76 12.30 1.40
CA ILE A 167 13.02 12.03 2.65
C ILE A 167 13.42 10.71 3.32
N ASP A 168 14.34 9.96 2.74
CA ASP A 168 14.86 8.68 3.20
C ASP A 168 15.48 8.74 4.61
N SER A 169 15.94 9.90 5.06
CA SER A 169 16.45 10.09 6.44
C SER A 169 15.38 10.09 7.54
N ARG A 170 14.10 10.21 7.19
CA ARG A 170 12.96 10.21 8.13
C ARG A 170 11.88 9.18 7.78
N VAL A 171 12.06 8.44 6.71
CA VAL A 171 11.16 7.38 6.27
C VAL A 171 11.95 6.10 6.18
N GLU A 172 11.61 5.15 7.04
CA GLU A 172 12.22 3.82 7.03
C GLU A 172 11.32 2.87 6.23
N GLN A 173 11.94 1.90 5.56
CA GLN A 173 11.19 0.84 4.88
C GLN A 173 11.79 -0.53 5.19
N TYR A 174 10.93 -1.44 5.57
CA TYR A 174 11.26 -2.82 5.85
C TYR A 174 10.42 -3.75 4.98
N ASP A 175 11.07 -4.48 4.09
CA ASP A 175 10.42 -5.44 3.20
C ASP A 175 10.54 -6.86 3.74
N ILE A 176 9.43 -7.60 3.73
CA ILE A 176 9.43 -9.06 3.87
C ILE A 176 8.87 -9.65 2.58
N SER A 177 9.75 -10.12 1.72
CA SER A 177 9.42 -10.59 0.37
C SER A 177 9.70 -12.07 0.20
N THR A 178 9.15 -12.70 -0.83
CA THR A 178 9.40 -14.12 -1.17
C THR A 178 10.32 -14.28 -2.37
N ASN A 179 10.60 -13.19 -3.08
CA ASN A 179 11.51 -13.15 -4.22
C ASN A 179 12.24 -11.80 -4.31
N TYR A 180 13.20 -11.69 -5.23
CA TYR A 180 14.06 -10.52 -5.38
C TYR A 180 13.59 -9.52 -6.45
N PHE A 181 12.38 -9.65 -6.97
CA PHE A 181 11.90 -8.67 -7.95
C PHE A 181 11.85 -7.27 -7.33
N ASP A 182 12.38 -6.28 -8.03
CA ASP A 182 12.54 -4.88 -7.60
C ASP A 182 13.35 -4.70 -6.32
N GLU A 183 14.38 -5.55 -6.11
CA GLU A 183 15.34 -5.36 -5.02
C GLU A 183 16.07 -4.02 -5.13
N TYR A 184 16.57 -3.55 -4.01
CA TYR A 184 17.31 -2.29 -3.90
C TYR A 184 18.55 -2.45 -3.03
N GLU A 185 19.46 -1.47 -3.09
CA GLU A 185 20.62 -1.42 -2.20
C GLU A 185 20.13 -1.08 -0.77
N GLU A 186 20.38 -2.01 0.15
CA GLU A 186 20.01 -1.86 1.56
C GLU A 186 20.91 -0.84 2.28
N ASP A 187 20.37 -0.21 3.33
CA ASP A 187 21.10 0.68 4.22
C ASP A 187 20.55 0.55 5.67
N GLU A 188 20.89 1.48 6.54
CA GLU A 188 20.47 1.43 7.96
C GLU A 188 18.94 1.55 8.14
N THR A 189 18.24 2.16 7.18
CA THR A 189 16.81 2.50 7.24
C THR A 189 15.95 1.75 6.23
N HIS A 190 16.56 1.06 5.25
CA HIS A 190 15.87 0.35 4.19
C HIS A 190 16.43 -1.07 4.07
N ASN A 191 15.64 -2.06 4.47
CA ASN A 191 16.11 -3.45 4.55
C ASN A 191 15.14 -4.42 3.86
N ILE A 192 15.70 -5.49 3.30
CA ILE A 192 14.98 -6.59 2.66
C ILE A 192 15.22 -7.89 3.44
N ARG A 193 14.15 -8.60 3.75
CA ARG A 193 14.20 -9.95 4.30
C ARG A 193 13.46 -10.89 3.34
N ILE A 194 14.16 -11.83 2.73
CA ILE A 194 13.54 -12.85 1.89
C ILE A 194 13.17 -14.06 2.72
N ALA A 195 11.88 -14.36 2.80
CA ALA A 195 11.34 -15.52 3.50
C ALA A 195 10.88 -16.61 2.53
N ARG A 196 11.11 -17.88 2.86
CA ARG A 196 10.89 -19.02 1.96
C ARG A 196 10.02 -20.13 2.53
N SER A 197 9.51 -19.95 3.73
CA SER A 197 8.60 -20.87 4.42
C SER A 197 7.80 -20.12 5.47
N ASP A 198 6.71 -20.69 5.95
CA ASP A 198 5.87 -20.12 7.00
C ASP A 198 6.67 -19.77 8.25
N ALA A 199 7.50 -20.68 8.74
CA ALA A 199 8.31 -20.45 9.95
C ALA A 199 9.32 -19.29 9.72
N ASP A 200 10.02 -19.28 8.59
CA ASP A 200 10.97 -18.21 8.22
C ASP A 200 10.25 -16.84 8.07
N TYR A 201 9.02 -16.86 7.56
CA TYR A 201 8.21 -15.65 7.42
C TYR A 201 7.75 -15.10 8.78
N THR A 202 7.28 -15.97 9.66
CA THR A 202 6.89 -15.59 11.04
C THR A 202 8.08 -15.00 11.82
N ASP A 203 9.26 -15.60 11.70
CA ASP A 203 10.49 -15.08 12.31
C ASP A 203 10.83 -13.70 11.71
N ALA A 204 10.75 -13.56 10.39
CA ALA A 204 10.99 -12.29 9.69
C ALA A 204 10.06 -11.17 10.15
N VAL A 205 8.76 -11.45 10.34
CA VAL A 205 7.78 -10.47 10.88
C VAL A 205 8.20 -9.99 12.26
N ASN A 206 8.51 -10.91 13.18
CA ASN A 206 8.91 -10.57 14.54
C ASN A 206 10.24 -9.78 14.56
N GLU A 207 11.23 -10.19 13.77
CA GLU A 207 12.52 -9.49 13.66
C GLU A 207 12.33 -8.06 13.10
N THR A 208 11.49 -7.90 12.09
CA THR A 208 11.21 -6.60 11.46
C THR A 208 10.50 -5.65 12.42
N LEU A 209 9.47 -6.12 13.11
CA LEU A 209 8.75 -5.29 14.09
C LEU A 209 9.67 -4.81 15.23
N ASN A 210 10.66 -5.61 15.63
CA ASN A 210 11.64 -5.21 16.64
C ASN A 210 12.65 -4.16 16.13
N LYS A 211 12.76 -3.94 14.81
CA LYS A 211 13.63 -2.91 14.21
C LYS A 211 12.93 -1.56 14.06
N VAL A 212 11.59 -1.52 14.08
CA VAL A 212 10.83 -0.28 13.89
C VAL A 212 11.30 0.78 14.89
N ASN A 213 11.59 1.97 14.36
CA ASN A 213 12.10 3.08 15.16
C ASN A 213 11.09 3.49 16.25
N PRO A 214 11.49 3.58 17.51
CA PRO A 214 10.58 3.98 18.58
C PRO A 214 10.04 5.42 18.45
N ASN A 215 10.62 6.24 17.57
CA ASN A 215 10.13 7.58 17.25
C ASN A 215 9.17 7.60 16.05
N THR A 216 8.78 6.45 15.50
CA THR A 216 7.80 6.36 14.42
C THR A 216 6.50 7.02 14.83
N ASN A 217 6.04 7.97 14.01
CA ASN A 217 4.78 8.68 14.25
C ASN A 217 3.59 7.99 13.58
N VAL A 218 3.82 7.22 12.52
CA VAL A 218 2.82 6.44 11.82
C VAL A 218 3.45 5.31 11.02
N ILE A 219 2.78 4.17 10.96
CA ILE A 219 3.12 3.05 10.08
C ILE A 219 2.24 3.13 8.82
N LEU A 220 2.87 3.01 7.64
CA LEU A 220 2.20 2.71 6.37
C LEU A 220 2.43 1.23 6.09
N TYR A 221 1.37 0.44 6.16
CA TYR A 221 1.45 -1.00 6.00
C TYR A 221 0.93 -1.45 4.63
N ASN A 222 1.83 -1.95 3.79
CA ASN A 222 1.53 -2.55 2.50
C ASN A 222 1.25 -4.05 2.72
N ALA A 223 0.00 -4.41 2.98
CA ALA A 223 -0.44 -5.74 3.36
C ALA A 223 -0.62 -6.64 2.12
N GLY A 224 0.47 -7.26 1.67
CA GLY A 224 0.48 -8.13 0.50
C GLY A 224 -0.09 -9.52 0.77
N THR A 225 -0.89 -10.05 -0.16
CA THR A 225 -1.40 -11.44 -0.11
C THR A 225 -0.73 -12.36 -1.12
N ASP A 226 0.13 -11.84 -1.98
CA ASP A 226 0.88 -12.59 -2.98
C ASP A 226 2.15 -13.34 -2.49
N PRO A 227 2.59 -13.23 -1.22
CA PRO A 227 3.45 -14.25 -0.68
C PRO A 227 2.85 -15.67 -0.77
N TYR A 228 1.52 -15.80 -0.85
CA TYR A 228 0.87 -17.05 -1.23
C TYR A 228 1.17 -17.41 -2.72
N PRO A 229 1.51 -18.66 -3.07
CA PRO A 229 1.44 -19.88 -2.26
C PRO A 229 2.75 -20.26 -1.54
N THR A 230 3.79 -19.46 -1.58
CA THR A 230 5.05 -19.74 -0.84
C THR A 230 4.79 -19.73 0.67
N ILE A 231 3.97 -18.81 1.11
CA ILE A 231 3.51 -18.65 2.49
C ILE A 231 2.02 -19.01 2.55
N SER A 232 1.60 -19.77 3.54
CA SER A 232 0.22 -20.23 3.70
C SER A 232 -0.73 -19.07 4.06
N HIS A 233 -2.03 -19.25 3.76
CA HIS A 233 -3.06 -18.29 4.18
C HIS A 233 -3.14 -18.13 5.70
N GLU A 234 -2.92 -19.23 6.45
CA GLU A 234 -2.89 -19.21 7.90
C GLU A 234 -1.79 -18.30 8.42
N THR A 235 -0.57 -18.44 7.89
CA THR A 235 0.58 -17.60 8.28
C THR A 235 0.37 -16.14 7.89
N LEU A 236 -0.23 -15.87 6.71
CA LEU A 236 -0.58 -14.51 6.32
C LEU A 236 -1.62 -13.88 7.25
N ALA A 237 -2.65 -14.63 7.67
CA ALA A 237 -3.63 -14.16 8.65
C ALA A 237 -3.00 -13.90 10.03
N GLU A 238 -2.11 -14.78 10.50
CA GLU A 238 -1.36 -14.58 11.74
C GLU A 238 -0.45 -13.35 11.69
N ARG A 239 0.17 -13.08 10.54
CA ARG A 239 0.96 -11.86 10.29
C ARG A 239 0.13 -10.61 10.54
N GLU A 240 -1.09 -10.55 9.99
CA GLU A 240 -1.97 -9.40 10.15
C GLU A 240 -2.25 -9.11 11.63
N HIS A 241 -2.66 -10.13 12.36
CA HIS A 241 -2.87 -9.99 13.81
C HIS A 241 -1.61 -9.51 14.53
N THR A 242 -0.45 -10.07 14.18
CA THR A 242 0.83 -9.71 14.80
C THR A 242 1.17 -8.24 14.57
N VAL A 243 1.08 -7.76 13.32
CA VAL A 243 1.39 -6.38 12.94
C VAL A 243 0.47 -5.39 13.66
N PHE A 244 -0.84 -5.60 13.59
CA PHE A 244 -1.80 -4.67 14.20
C PHE A 244 -1.73 -4.67 15.73
N GLN A 245 -1.61 -5.84 16.35
CA GLN A 245 -1.44 -5.93 17.81
C GLN A 245 -0.14 -5.26 18.26
N TRP A 246 0.95 -5.42 17.52
CA TRP A 246 2.21 -4.77 17.82
C TRP A 246 2.07 -3.23 17.74
N ALA A 247 1.45 -2.70 16.69
CA ALA A 247 1.21 -1.26 16.54
C ALA A 247 0.37 -0.71 17.70
N LYS A 248 -0.71 -1.40 18.09
CA LYS A 248 -1.54 -1.05 19.26
C LYS A 248 -0.74 -1.05 20.56
N GLN A 249 0.07 -2.07 20.81
CA GLN A 249 0.88 -2.20 22.03
C GLN A 249 1.93 -1.07 22.15
N HIS A 250 2.45 -0.59 21.02
CA HIS A 250 3.41 0.52 20.96
C HIS A 250 2.75 1.89 20.84
N ASN A 251 1.41 1.93 20.78
CA ASN A 251 0.63 3.16 20.62
C ASN A 251 1.04 3.95 19.37
N ILE A 252 1.31 3.24 18.26
CA ILE A 252 1.67 3.83 16.96
C ILE A 252 0.47 3.69 16.02
N PRO A 253 -0.07 4.82 15.48
CA PRO A 253 -1.13 4.76 14.49
C PRO A 253 -0.67 4.03 13.23
N ILE A 254 -1.58 3.28 12.60
CA ILE A 254 -1.26 2.48 11.42
C ILE A 254 -2.30 2.66 10.33
N ALA A 255 -1.83 3.02 9.13
CA ALA A 255 -2.64 3.03 7.92
C ALA A 255 -2.23 1.85 7.04
N TYR A 256 -3.19 1.02 6.62
CA TYR A 256 -2.89 -0.12 5.75
C TYR A 256 -3.49 0.04 4.36
N VAL A 257 -2.84 -0.63 3.40
CA VAL A 257 -3.31 -0.80 2.02
C VAL A 257 -3.26 -2.28 1.65
N LEU A 258 -4.04 -2.68 0.65
CA LEU A 258 -4.15 -4.07 0.20
C LEU A 258 -3.26 -4.32 -1.02
N ALA A 259 -2.12 -4.95 -0.81
CA ALA A 259 -1.15 -5.19 -1.88
C ALA A 259 -1.28 -6.60 -2.48
N GLY A 260 -0.76 -6.75 -3.69
CA GLY A 260 -0.57 -8.00 -4.36
C GLY A 260 -1.82 -8.88 -4.51
N GLY A 261 -1.59 -10.16 -4.74
CA GLY A 261 -2.64 -11.17 -4.91
C GLY A 261 -3.14 -11.32 -6.34
N TYR A 262 -3.11 -12.57 -6.82
CA TYR A 262 -3.41 -12.90 -8.22
C TYR A 262 -4.26 -14.16 -8.31
N THR A 263 -5.25 -14.14 -9.22
CA THR A 263 -6.10 -15.31 -9.50
C THR A 263 -5.38 -16.42 -10.28
N SER A 264 -4.15 -16.19 -10.71
CA SER A 264 -3.28 -17.25 -11.23
C SER A 264 -2.83 -18.26 -10.17
N ALA A 265 -2.85 -17.88 -8.89
CA ALA A 265 -2.45 -18.73 -7.76
C ALA A 265 -3.64 -19.24 -6.93
N GLN A 266 -4.80 -18.58 -7.01
CA GLN A 266 -5.98 -18.85 -6.18
C GLN A 266 -7.26 -18.34 -6.85
N THR A 267 -8.43 -18.72 -6.35
CA THR A 267 -9.71 -18.16 -6.83
C THR A 267 -9.89 -16.71 -6.35
N MET A 268 -10.76 -15.93 -7.00
CA MET A 268 -11.10 -14.58 -6.55
C MET A 268 -11.68 -14.60 -5.13
N ASP A 269 -12.57 -15.53 -4.82
CA ASP A 269 -13.14 -15.68 -3.47
C ASP A 269 -12.05 -15.88 -2.41
N SER A 270 -11.08 -16.78 -2.67
CA SER A 270 -9.95 -17.00 -1.77
C SER A 270 -9.05 -15.76 -1.61
N LEU A 271 -8.88 -14.99 -2.68
CA LEU A 271 -8.13 -13.74 -2.66
C LEU A 271 -8.87 -12.68 -1.83
N VAL A 272 -10.18 -12.56 -1.99
CA VAL A 272 -11.05 -11.68 -1.20
C VAL A 272 -10.98 -12.07 0.28
N ASP A 273 -11.14 -13.35 0.61
CA ASP A 273 -11.06 -13.86 1.99
C ASP A 273 -9.71 -13.51 2.64
N SER A 274 -8.61 -13.64 1.89
CA SER A 274 -7.26 -13.29 2.38
C SER A 274 -7.15 -11.81 2.74
N HIS A 275 -7.72 -10.92 1.94
CA HIS A 275 -7.74 -9.49 2.25
C HIS A 275 -8.74 -9.13 3.35
N VAL A 276 -9.88 -9.81 3.44
CA VAL A 276 -10.84 -9.63 4.55
C VAL A 276 -10.18 -9.98 5.89
N ASN A 277 -9.28 -10.98 5.95
CA ASN A 277 -8.50 -11.26 7.15
C ASN A 277 -7.66 -10.04 7.62
N THR A 278 -7.12 -9.24 6.69
CA THR A 278 -6.42 -7.98 7.04
C THR A 278 -7.37 -6.99 7.71
N LEU A 279 -8.58 -6.83 7.16
CA LEU A 279 -9.60 -5.93 7.70
C LEU A 279 -10.08 -6.40 9.08
N ASP A 280 -10.31 -7.69 9.26
CA ASP A 280 -10.76 -8.29 10.53
C ASP A 280 -9.67 -8.17 11.61
N ALA A 281 -8.40 -8.37 11.25
CA ALA A 281 -7.29 -8.16 12.16
C ALA A 281 -7.17 -6.69 12.59
N ALA A 282 -7.34 -5.74 11.66
CA ALA A 282 -7.40 -4.31 11.96
C ALA A 282 -8.58 -3.97 12.88
N GLU A 283 -9.77 -4.53 12.64
CA GLU A 283 -10.96 -4.36 13.49
C GLU A 283 -10.74 -4.82 14.92
N SER A 284 -9.94 -5.87 15.12
CA SER A 284 -9.68 -6.47 16.43
C SER A 284 -8.92 -5.56 17.39
N ILE A 285 -8.31 -4.50 16.89
CA ILE A 285 -7.50 -3.58 17.71
C ILE A 285 -8.18 -2.25 18.02
N VAL A 286 -9.38 -2.01 17.51
CA VAL A 286 -10.15 -0.77 17.71
C VAL A 286 -10.88 -0.73 19.06
#